data_bc1bc81c856486a8c96368dc26eaa4d6
#
_entry.id   bc1bc81c856486a8c96368dc26eaa4d6
#
_cell.length_a   1.000
_cell.length_b   1.000
_cell.length_c   1.000
_cell.angle_alpha   90.00
_cell.angle_beta   90.00
_cell.angle_gamma   90.00
#
_symmetry.space_group_name_H-M   'P 1'
#
loop_
_entity.id
_entity.type
_entity.pdbx_description
1 polymer ?
#
loop_
_entity_poly.entity_id
_entity_poly.type
_entity_poly.pdbx_seq_one_letter_code
_entity_poly.pdbx_strand_id
1 'polypeptide(L)'
;MALKTNVYIDGFNLYYGCLRRTPHRWLDLNALCAALLPKNTIHRIRYFTALVTPRPTDPQQRTRQEVYLRALRTIPNLTIHYGHFLASKTWMMRADGAGPIQVLKSEEKGSDVNIASHLLIDCYRSDCDVAVVLSNDSDLAFPIEHVKQHLGKIVGLLNPHKRPSRELVPLANFYKPIRPGALAACQFPSVMTDSNGTFHKPPTWWETSSEEGPLKERSTWRGMRERLPAWWSRRLSIHDDVASESSSVPPCLSFLRSVCPHS
;
A
#
# COMPACT_ATOMS: atom_id res chain seq x y z
N MET A 1 -20.60 -19.30 13.67
CA MET A 1 -19.73 -18.44 14.52
C MET A 1 -19.05 -17.39 13.66
N ALA A 2 -18.83 -16.17 14.18
CA ALA A 2 -18.08 -15.17 13.46
C ALA A 2 -16.58 -15.54 13.44
N LEU A 3 -15.91 -15.38 12.30
CA LEU A 3 -14.52 -15.79 12.13
C LEU A 3 -13.58 -14.81 12.83
N LYS A 4 -12.64 -15.35 13.61
CA LYS A 4 -11.58 -14.58 14.30
C LYS A 4 -10.64 -13.97 13.28
N THR A 5 -10.57 -12.65 13.22
CA THR A 5 -9.87 -11.92 12.13
C THR A 5 -8.81 -10.99 12.66
N ASN A 6 -7.59 -11.13 12.12
CA ASN A 6 -6.52 -10.17 12.30
C ASN A 6 -6.41 -9.27 11.06
N VAL A 7 -6.20 -7.97 11.27
CA VAL A 7 -6.09 -6.98 10.21
C VAL A 7 -4.71 -6.32 10.25
N TYR A 8 -4.01 -6.34 9.13
CA TYR A 8 -2.67 -5.77 8.94
C TYR A 8 -2.78 -4.56 8.05
N ILE A 9 -2.54 -3.38 8.60
CA ILE A 9 -2.78 -2.10 7.92
C ILE A 9 -1.46 -1.42 7.62
N ASP A 10 -1.16 -1.28 6.34
CA ASP A 10 -0.10 -0.42 5.84
C ASP A 10 -0.55 1.04 5.92
N GLY A 11 0.02 1.78 6.88
CA GLY A 11 -0.37 3.16 7.17
C GLY A 11 -0.05 4.12 6.04
N PHE A 12 1.07 3.92 5.32
CA PHE A 12 1.41 4.78 4.18
C PHE A 12 0.56 4.47 2.97
N ASN A 13 0.33 3.19 2.68
CA ASN A 13 -0.53 2.77 1.58
C ASN A 13 -1.96 3.28 1.78
N LEU A 14 -2.49 3.17 3.02
CA LEU A 14 -3.79 3.74 3.40
C LEU A 14 -3.80 5.27 3.22
N TYR A 15 -2.79 5.97 3.75
CA TYR A 15 -2.74 7.43 3.69
C TYR A 15 -2.67 7.95 2.25
N TYR A 16 -1.72 7.45 1.46
CA TYR A 16 -1.54 7.90 0.08
C TYR A 16 -2.64 7.41 -0.86
N GLY A 17 -3.23 6.25 -0.58
CA GLY A 17 -4.29 5.65 -1.38
C GLY A 17 -5.62 6.37 -1.29
N CYS A 18 -6.08 6.70 -0.06
CA CYS A 18 -7.42 7.23 0.12
C CYS A 18 -7.62 8.31 1.19
N LEU A 19 -6.60 8.68 1.97
CA LEU A 19 -6.74 9.70 3.03
C LEU A 19 -6.11 11.04 2.68
N ARG A 20 -5.00 11.02 1.94
CA ARG A 20 -4.29 12.25 1.55
C ARG A 20 -5.23 13.19 0.79
N ARG A 21 -5.21 14.49 1.16
CA ARG A 21 -6.06 15.54 0.56
C ARG A 21 -7.57 15.31 0.73
N THR A 22 -7.97 14.56 1.76
CA THR A 22 -9.37 14.37 2.12
C THR A 22 -9.63 14.86 3.54
N PRO A 23 -10.88 15.18 3.92
CA PRO A 23 -11.24 15.49 5.30
C PRO A 23 -11.29 14.25 6.20
N HIS A 24 -11.05 13.04 5.63
CA HIS A 24 -11.24 11.76 6.32
C HIS A 24 -9.98 11.23 7.02
N ARG A 25 -8.99 12.09 7.27
CA ARG A 25 -7.70 11.71 7.89
C ARG A 25 -7.80 11.33 9.37
N TRP A 26 -8.90 11.69 10.04
CA TRP A 26 -9.17 11.38 11.46
C TRP A 26 -9.92 10.05 11.60
N LEU A 27 -9.43 9.02 10.94
CA LEU A 27 -10.11 7.74 10.71
C LEU A 27 -9.98 6.80 11.90
N ASP A 28 -11.11 6.30 12.41
CA ASP A 28 -11.16 5.18 13.35
C ASP A 28 -10.99 3.86 12.61
N LEU A 29 -9.84 3.25 12.79
CA LEU A 29 -9.49 2.01 12.08
C LEU A 29 -10.32 0.80 12.56
N ASN A 30 -10.75 0.78 13.82
CA ASN A 30 -11.59 -0.30 14.31
C ASN A 30 -13.02 -0.19 13.73
N ALA A 31 -13.58 1.01 13.73
CA ALA A 31 -14.87 1.27 13.08
C ALA A 31 -14.83 0.94 11.57
N LEU A 32 -13.75 1.32 10.87
CA LEU A 32 -13.56 0.98 9.46
C LEU A 32 -13.51 -0.54 9.26
N CYS A 33 -12.72 -1.26 10.05
CA CYS A 33 -12.62 -2.72 9.95
C CYS A 33 -13.97 -3.39 10.20
N ALA A 34 -14.71 -2.98 11.23
CA ALA A 34 -16.04 -3.50 11.54
C ALA A 34 -17.05 -3.23 10.40
N ALA A 35 -17.04 -2.02 9.82
CA ALA A 35 -17.92 -1.67 8.72
C ALA A 35 -17.61 -2.47 7.44
N LEU A 36 -16.33 -2.70 7.15
CA LEU A 36 -15.91 -3.45 5.97
C LEU A 36 -16.03 -4.96 6.15
N LEU A 37 -15.97 -5.47 7.37
CA LEU A 37 -15.93 -6.90 7.70
C LEU A 37 -17.07 -7.32 8.67
N PRO A 38 -18.36 -7.06 8.33
CA PRO A 38 -19.47 -7.22 9.26
C PRO A 38 -19.75 -8.67 9.69
N LYS A 39 -19.17 -9.64 8.97
CA LYS A 39 -19.30 -11.08 9.29
C LYS A 39 -18.13 -11.62 10.12
N ASN A 40 -17.16 -10.76 10.47
CA ASN A 40 -15.92 -11.12 11.14
C ASN A 40 -15.87 -10.52 12.55
N THR A 41 -15.23 -11.22 13.49
CA THR A 41 -14.85 -10.64 14.77
C THR A 41 -13.42 -10.09 14.66
N ILE A 42 -13.27 -8.79 14.75
CA ILE A 42 -11.96 -8.14 14.66
C ILE A 42 -11.21 -8.40 15.96
N HIS A 43 -10.33 -9.39 15.94
CA HIS A 43 -9.54 -9.81 17.09
C HIS A 43 -8.36 -8.89 17.34
N ARG A 44 -7.61 -8.55 16.27
CA ARG A 44 -6.40 -7.73 16.36
C ARG A 44 -6.25 -6.85 15.12
N ILE A 45 -5.82 -5.61 15.36
CA ILE A 45 -5.43 -4.67 14.31
C ILE A 45 -3.95 -4.35 14.51
N ARG A 46 -3.13 -4.59 13.49
CA ARG A 46 -1.73 -4.19 13.46
C ARG A 46 -1.57 -3.05 12.47
N TYR A 47 -1.18 -1.90 12.96
CA TYR A 47 -0.98 -0.70 12.15
C TYR A 47 0.53 -0.44 11.98
N PHE A 48 0.99 -0.46 10.75
CA PHE A 48 2.40 -0.29 10.41
C PHE A 48 2.63 1.09 9.84
N THR A 49 3.61 1.81 10.37
CA THR A 49 3.91 3.19 9.97
C THR A 49 5.34 3.56 10.40
N ALA A 50 5.82 4.74 9.98
CA ALA A 50 7.02 5.33 10.52
C ALA A 50 6.74 6.80 10.86
N LEU A 51 7.48 7.35 11.84
CA LEU A 51 7.34 8.75 12.21
C LEU A 51 7.92 9.64 11.13
N VAL A 52 7.08 10.48 10.52
CA VAL A 52 7.50 11.37 9.44
C VAL A 52 8.48 12.44 9.93
N THR A 53 9.46 12.76 9.10
CA THR A 53 10.33 13.91 9.33
C THR A 53 9.61 15.16 8.86
N PRO A 54 9.52 16.23 9.68
CA PRO A 54 8.90 17.48 9.28
C PRO A 54 9.57 18.06 8.03
N ARG A 55 8.78 18.62 7.13
CA ARG A 55 9.28 19.33 5.96
C ARG A 55 9.33 20.82 6.23
N PRO A 56 10.25 21.59 5.62
CA PRO A 56 10.25 23.05 5.76
C PRO A 56 8.91 23.70 5.37
N THR A 57 8.22 23.11 4.38
CA THR A 57 6.89 23.56 3.90
C THR A 57 5.74 23.13 4.83
N ASP A 58 5.97 22.18 5.75
CA ASP A 58 4.96 21.68 6.67
C ASP A 58 5.61 21.22 8.00
N PRO A 59 6.04 22.14 8.85
CA PRO A 59 6.72 21.82 10.11
C PRO A 59 5.82 21.11 11.12
N GLN A 60 4.50 21.24 11.01
CA GLN A 60 3.52 20.62 11.90
C GLN A 60 3.09 19.20 11.46
N GLN A 61 3.65 18.68 10.37
CA GLN A 61 3.26 17.36 9.83
C GLN A 61 3.42 16.26 10.88
N ARG A 62 4.54 16.23 11.59
CA ARG A 62 4.82 15.24 12.63
C ARG A 62 3.88 15.37 13.83
N THR A 63 3.65 16.57 14.31
CA THR A 63 2.72 16.81 15.42
C THR A 63 1.33 16.29 15.12
N ARG A 64 0.82 16.55 13.90
CA ARG A 64 -0.49 16.02 13.49
C ARG A 64 -0.49 14.49 13.41
N GLN A 65 0.58 13.86 12.93
CA GLN A 65 0.71 12.41 12.94
C GLN A 65 0.71 11.87 14.37
N GLU A 66 1.46 12.48 15.29
CA GLU A 66 1.53 12.04 16.69
C GLU A 66 0.17 12.14 17.39
N VAL A 67 -0.61 13.18 17.12
CA VAL A 67 -1.98 13.32 17.62
C VAL A 67 -2.87 12.18 17.06
N TYR A 68 -2.74 11.84 15.79
CA TYR A 68 -3.46 10.70 15.22
C TYR A 68 -3.04 9.37 15.81
N LEU A 69 -1.75 9.15 15.98
CA LEU A 69 -1.24 7.94 16.64
C LEU A 69 -1.70 7.84 18.10
N ARG A 70 -1.86 8.97 18.80
CA ARG A 70 -2.46 9.04 20.14
C ARG A 70 -3.92 8.57 20.09
N ALA A 71 -4.71 9.01 19.09
CA ALA A 71 -6.07 8.53 18.89
C ALA A 71 -6.10 7.03 18.61
N LEU A 72 -5.24 6.51 17.75
CA LEU A 72 -5.17 5.07 17.46
C LEU A 72 -4.84 4.22 18.70
N ARG A 73 -4.03 4.74 19.65
CA ARG A 73 -3.72 4.02 20.91
C ARG A 73 -4.90 3.86 21.84
N THR A 74 -6.00 4.59 21.64
CA THR A 74 -7.24 4.39 22.41
C THR A 74 -8.03 3.16 21.96
N ILE A 75 -7.67 2.56 20.82
CA ILE A 75 -8.31 1.34 20.31
C ILE A 75 -7.69 0.13 21.02
N PRO A 76 -8.46 -0.64 21.84
CA PRO A 76 -7.89 -1.67 22.73
C PRO A 76 -7.18 -2.82 22.00
N ASN A 77 -7.68 -3.21 20.82
CA ASN A 77 -7.18 -4.32 20.03
C ASN A 77 -6.21 -3.88 18.92
N LEU A 78 -5.74 -2.62 18.94
CA LEU A 78 -4.81 -2.09 17.95
C LEU A 78 -3.40 -1.95 18.54
N THR A 79 -2.42 -2.41 17.77
CA THR A 79 -1.00 -2.25 18.07
C THR A 79 -0.32 -1.49 16.93
N ILE A 80 0.49 -0.49 17.27
CA ILE A 80 1.26 0.29 16.29
C ILE A 80 2.67 -0.29 16.21
N HIS A 81 3.11 -0.60 15.00
CA HIS A 81 4.45 -1.08 14.68
C HIS A 81 5.19 0.00 13.87
N TYR A 82 6.39 0.36 14.32
CA TYR A 82 7.15 1.43 13.70
C TYR A 82 8.27 0.86 12.81
N GLY A 83 8.30 1.30 11.56
CA GLY A 83 9.49 1.37 10.73
C GLY A 83 10.29 2.63 11.06
N HIS A 84 11.21 2.98 10.21
CA HIS A 84 12.03 4.18 10.36
C HIS A 84 12.28 4.85 9.01
N PHE A 85 12.47 6.17 9.04
CA PHE A 85 12.93 6.90 7.86
C PHE A 85 14.45 6.96 7.83
N LEU A 86 15.01 6.59 6.68
CA LEU A 86 16.43 6.80 6.38
C LEU A 86 16.55 7.97 5.40
N ALA A 87 17.18 9.04 5.86
CA ALA A 87 17.49 10.18 5.01
C ALA A 87 18.95 10.13 4.60
N SER A 88 19.22 10.11 3.32
CA SER A 88 20.58 10.10 2.75
C SER A 88 20.72 11.07 1.60
N LYS A 89 21.91 11.66 1.47
CA LYS A 89 22.26 12.42 0.26
C LYS A 89 22.68 11.43 -0.81
N THR A 90 22.00 11.50 -1.96
CA THR A 90 22.28 10.60 -3.09
C THR A 90 22.37 11.40 -4.39
N TRP A 91 23.19 10.92 -5.33
CA TRP A 91 23.26 11.48 -6.65
C TRP A 91 22.22 10.83 -7.55
N MET A 92 21.39 11.63 -8.20
CA MET A 92 20.37 11.14 -9.13
C MET A 92 20.54 11.83 -10.49
N MET A 93 20.35 11.06 -11.56
CA MET A 93 20.36 11.61 -12.93
C MET A 93 19.13 12.50 -13.14
N ARG A 94 19.34 13.65 -13.72
CA ARG A 94 18.25 14.55 -14.11
C ARG A 94 17.52 14.00 -15.33
N ALA A 95 16.22 14.18 -15.36
CA ALA A 95 15.37 13.74 -16.47
C ALA A 95 15.65 14.51 -17.80
N ASP A 96 16.22 15.70 -17.70
CA ASP A 96 16.62 16.55 -18.85
C ASP A 96 18.00 16.20 -19.45
N GLY A 97 18.69 15.21 -18.87
CA GLY A 97 20.01 14.78 -19.33
C GLY A 97 21.18 15.71 -18.96
N ALA A 98 20.96 16.77 -18.18
CA ALA A 98 21.98 17.75 -17.79
C ALA A 98 22.96 17.24 -16.69
N GLY A 99 23.05 15.94 -16.51
CA GLY A 99 23.94 15.28 -15.56
C GLY A 99 23.33 15.04 -14.17
N PRO A 100 24.11 14.45 -13.25
CA PRO A 100 23.60 14.13 -11.93
C PRO A 100 23.49 15.34 -11.02
N ILE A 101 22.46 15.33 -10.13
CA ILE A 101 22.32 16.29 -9.03
C ILE A 101 22.30 15.56 -7.69
N GLN A 102 22.78 16.21 -6.64
CA GLN A 102 22.67 15.70 -5.29
C GLN A 102 21.29 16.03 -4.74
N VAL A 103 20.57 14.99 -4.29
CA VAL A 103 19.25 15.12 -3.67
C VAL A 103 19.26 14.52 -2.29
N LEU A 104 18.43 15.07 -1.41
CA LEU A 104 18.12 14.44 -0.13
C LEU A 104 17.00 13.42 -0.36
N LYS A 105 17.35 12.13 -0.40
CA LYS A 105 16.39 11.03 -0.50
C LYS A 105 15.98 10.59 0.89
N SER A 106 14.69 10.57 1.15
CA SER A 106 14.11 10.04 2.39
C SER A 106 13.24 8.85 2.06
N GLU A 107 13.64 7.68 2.51
CA GLU A 107 12.94 6.42 2.30
C GLU A 107 12.45 5.87 3.64
N GLU A 108 11.25 5.35 3.64
CA GLU A 108 10.76 4.54 4.74
C GLU A 108 11.32 3.13 4.59
N LYS A 109 11.70 2.51 5.70
CA LYS A 109 12.26 1.17 5.78
C LYS A 109 11.59 0.38 6.90
N GLY A 110 11.31 -0.88 6.61
CA GLY A 110 10.89 -1.87 7.58
C GLY A 110 9.39 -2.10 7.67
N SER A 111 8.52 -1.23 7.16
CA SER A 111 7.07 -1.48 7.24
C SER A 111 6.66 -2.75 6.52
N ASP A 112 7.10 -2.97 5.29
CA ASP A 112 6.70 -4.15 4.50
C ASP A 112 7.24 -5.44 5.11
N VAL A 113 8.50 -5.41 5.59
CA VAL A 113 9.11 -6.54 6.31
C VAL A 113 8.34 -6.83 7.61
N ASN A 114 7.94 -5.79 8.35
CA ASN A 114 7.15 -5.94 9.57
C ASN A 114 5.76 -6.50 9.27
N ILE A 115 5.07 -6.01 8.22
CA ILE A 115 3.77 -6.54 7.79
C ILE A 115 3.90 -8.02 7.45
N ALA A 116 4.84 -8.38 6.56
CA ALA A 116 5.06 -9.75 6.14
C ALA A 116 5.39 -10.67 7.33
N SER A 117 6.29 -10.24 8.21
CA SER A 117 6.71 -11.02 9.38
C SER A 117 5.55 -11.26 10.35
N HIS A 118 4.79 -10.21 10.71
CA HIS A 118 3.66 -10.35 11.62
C HIS A 118 2.53 -11.17 11.01
N LEU A 119 2.25 -11.01 9.72
CA LEU A 119 1.27 -11.81 8.99
C LEU A 119 1.60 -13.30 9.08
N LEU A 120 2.84 -13.66 8.74
CA LEU A 120 3.30 -15.05 8.78
C LEU A 120 3.30 -15.63 10.20
N ILE A 121 3.84 -14.91 11.18
CA ILE A 121 3.95 -15.37 12.57
C ILE A 121 2.57 -15.58 13.18
N ASP A 122 1.66 -14.64 13.04
CA ASP A 122 0.31 -14.74 13.61
C ASP A 122 -0.47 -15.89 12.97
N CYS A 123 -0.39 -16.05 11.65
CA CYS A 123 -1.05 -17.15 10.95
C CYS A 123 -0.45 -18.51 11.28
N TYR A 124 0.88 -18.61 11.39
CA TYR A 124 1.58 -19.83 11.81
C TYR A 124 1.17 -20.25 13.24
N ARG A 125 1.02 -19.29 14.15
CA ARG A 125 0.54 -19.52 15.52
C ARG A 125 -0.96 -19.79 15.63
N SER A 126 -1.68 -19.79 14.52
CA SER A 126 -3.14 -19.91 14.46
C SER A 126 -3.87 -18.85 15.31
N ASP A 127 -3.31 -17.63 15.38
CA ASP A 127 -3.90 -16.51 16.13
C ASP A 127 -5.15 -15.93 15.43
N CYS A 128 -5.45 -16.34 14.21
CA CYS A 128 -6.66 -15.97 13.48
C CYS A 128 -7.11 -17.06 12.49
N ASP A 129 -8.40 -17.02 12.13
CA ASP A 129 -8.98 -17.81 11.05
C ASP A 129 -8.86 -17.06 9.71
N VAL A 130 -8.97 -15.74 9.77
CA VAL A 130 -8.91 -14.83 8.62
C VAL A 130 -7.81 -13.80 8.84
N ALA A 131 -6.93 -13.67 7.85
CA ALA A 131 -5.94 -12.61 7.78
C ALA A 131 -6.37 -11.59 6.73
N VAL A 132 -6.51 -10.32 7.12
CA VAL A 132 -6.91 -9.24 6.21
C VAL A 132 -5.76 -8.25 6.07
N VAL A 133 -5.31 -8.03 4.84
CA VAL A 133 -4.25 -7.06 4.53
C VAL A 133 -4.88 -5.82 3.90
N LEU A 134 -4.61 -4.66 4.50
CA LEU A 134 -4.98 -3.36 3.95
C LEU A 134 -3.73 -2.73 3.35
N SER A 135 -3.47 -3.06 2.11
CA SER A 135 -2.40 -2.51 1.26
C SER A 135 -2.72 -2.80 -0.21
N ASN A 136 -1.97 -2.18 -1.10
CA ASN A 136 -1.97 -2.44 -2.55
C ASN A 136 -0.54 -2.71 -3.04
N ASP A 137 0.40 -2.96 -2.12
CA ASP A 137 1.80 -3.18 -2.42
C ASP A 137 2.05 -4.63 -2.85
N SER A 138 2.57 -4.81 -4.07
CA SER A 138 2.88 -6.12 -4.64
C SER A 138 3.98 -6.88 -3.90
N ASP A 139 4.82 -6.20 -3.12
CA ASP A 139 5.89 -6.84 -2.34
C ASP A 139 5.31 -7.78 -1.26
N LEU A 140 4.02 -7.62 -0.93
CA LEU A 140 3.28 -8.51 -0.03
C LEU A 140 2.70 -9.76 -0.72
N ALA A 141 2.93 -9.96 -2.03
CA ALA A 141 2.37 -11.10 -2.76
C ALA A 141 2.80 -12.45 -2.17
N PHE A 142 4.12 -12.64 -1.96
CA PHE A 142 4.64 -13.90 -1.43
C PHE A 142 4.11 -14.26 -0.04
N PRO A 143 4.15 -13.39 0.99
CA PRO A 143 3.61 -13.74 2.30
C PRO A 143 2.10 -13.98 2.29
N ILE A 144 1.32 -13.29 1.45
CA ILE A 144 -0.13 -13.50 1.28
C ILE A 144 -0.39 -14.89 0.67
N GLU A 145 0.31 -15.23 -0.41
CA GLU A 145 0.21 -16.54 -1.04
C GLU A 145 0.57 -17.67 -0.09
N HIS A 146 1.69 -17.52 0.65
CA HIS A 146 2.15 -18.50 1.61
C HIS A 146 1.09 -18.76 2.71
N VAL A 147 0.51 -17.71 3.26
CA VAL A 147 -0.53 -17.81 4.29
C VAL A 147 -1.75 -18.56 3.78
N LYS A 148 -2.17 -18.30 2.54
CA LYS A 148 -3.31 -18.95 1.93
C LYS A 148 -3.03 -20.41 1.56
N GLN A 149 -1.91 -20.69 0.87
CA GLN A 149 -1.63 -22.01 0.30
C GLN A 149 -1.03 -22.97 1.31
N HIS A 150 -0.14 -22.52 2.17
CA HIS A 150 0.60 -23.39 3.09
C HIS A 150 0.06 -23.39 4.52
N LEU A 151 -0.50 -22.27 4.98
CA LEU A 151 -1.09 -22.20 6.32
C LEU A 151 -2.63 -22.37 6.31
N GLY A 152 -3.25 -22.48 5.13
CA GLY A 152 -4.67 -22.76 4.98
C GLY A 152 -5.61 -21.67 5.53
N LYS A 153 -5.11 -20.44 5.71
CA LYS A 153 -5.93 -19.35 6.25
C LYS A 153 -6.73 -18.66 5.14
N ILE A 154 -7.87 -18.10 5.53
CA ILE A 154 -8.63 -17.23 4.63
C ILE A 154 -7.93 -15.89 4.57
N VAL A 155 -7.62 -15.41 3.36
CA VAL A 155 -6.96 -14.12 3.16
C VAL A 155 -7.90 -13.13 2.48
N GLY A 156 -8.07 -11.95 3.08
CA GLY A 156 -8.82 -10.83 2.52
C GLY A 156 -7.91 -9.65 2.17
N LEU A 157 -8.28 -8.89 1.14
CA LEU A 157 -7.62 -7.64 0.79
C LEU A 157 -8.59 -6.47 0.92
N LEU A 158 -8.16 -5.42 1.63
CA LEU A 158 -8.80 -4.11 1.66
C LEU A 158 -7.91 -3.14 0.86
N ASN A 159 -8.40 -2.68 -0.28
CA ASN A 159 -7.63 -1.83 -1.16
C ASN A 159 -7.96 -0.34 -0.97
N PRO A 160 -6.98 0.49 -0.60
CA PRO A 160 -7.15 1.93 -0.47
C PRO A 160 -7.03 2.70 -1.79
N HIS A 161 -6.53 2.08 -2.86
CA HIS A 161 -6.26 2.74 -4.14
C HIS A 161 -7.42 2.58 -5.13
N LYS A 162 -7.50 3.51 -6.09
CA LYS A 162 -8.49 3.43 -7.17
C LYS A 162 -8.26 2.23 -8.09
N ARG A 163 -6.99 1.88 -8.32
CA ARG A 163 -6.60 0.73 -9.14
C ARG A 163 -6.05 -0.37 -8.24
N PRO A 164 -6.64 -1.57 -8.22
CA PRO A 164 -6.13 -2.68 -7.44
C PRO A 164 -4.84 -3.24 -8.05
N SER A 165 -3.99 -3.80 -7.20
CA SER A 165 -2.83 -4.57 -7.65
C SER A 165 -3.28 -5.81 -8.42
N ARG A 166 -2.76 -5.98 -9.63
CA ARG A 166 -3.05 -7.15 -10.45
C ARG A 166 -2.42 -8.42 -9.89
N GLU A 167 -1.39 -8.28 -9.08
CA GLU A 167 -0.67 -9.38 -8.44
C GLU A 167 -1.37 -9.85 -7.17
N LEU A 168 -1.87 -8.92 -6.32
CA LEU A 168 -2.46 -9.28 -5.04
C LEU A 168 -3.88 -9.84 -5.14
N VAL A 169 -4.72 -9.27 -6.04
CA VAL A 169 -6.14 -9.65 -6.12
C VAL A 169 -6.36 -11.14 -6.36
N PRO A 170 -5.63 -11.83 -7.26
CA PRO A 170 -5.81 -13.27 -7.48
C PRO A 170 -5.41 -14.13 -6.28
N LEU A 171 -4.53 -13.63 -5.42
CA LEU A 171 -4.04 -14.36 -4.25
C LEU A 171 -5.05 -14.37 -3.08
N ALA A 172 -5.95 -13.38 -3.01
CA ALA A 172 -6.91 -13.28 -1.92
C ALA A 172 -8.15 -14.18 -2.14
N ASN A 173 -8.80 -14.57 -1.03
CA ASN A 173 -10.10 -15.22 -1.06
C ASN A 173 -11.24 -14.23 -1.27
N PHE A 174 -11.06 -12.98 -0.83
CA PHE A 174 -11.98 -11.88 -1.08
C PHE A 174 -11.24 -10.55 -1.15
N TYR A 175 -11.86 -9.62 -1.85
CA TYR A 175 -11.35 -8.28 -2.10
C TYR A 175 -12.44 -7.24 -1.83
N LYS A 176 -12.09 -6.14 -1.16
CA LYS A 176 -12.98 -4.99 -0.95
C LYS A 176 -12.24 -3.67 -1.16
N PRO A 177 -12.76 -2.78 -2.04
CA PRO A 177 -12.25 -1.41 -2.13
C PRO A 177 -12.73 -0.58 -0.96
N ILE A 178 -11.89 0.32 -0.46
CA ILE A 178 -12.27 1.31 0.54
C ILE A 178 -12.93 2.48 -0.17
N ARG A 179 -14.23 2.68 0.09
CA ARG A 179 -15.02 3.74 -0.55
C ARG A 179 -15.08 4.99 0.33
N PRO A 180 -15.21 6.21 -0.26
CA PRO A 180 -15.29 7.46 0.50
C PRO A 180 -16.40 7.47 1.56
N GLY A 181 -17.54 6.87 1.29
CA GLY A 181 -18.64 6.76 2.26
C GLY A 181 -18.27 5.99 3.53
N ALA A 182 -17.48 4.91 3.41
CA ALA A 182 -16.98 4.17 4.58
C ALA A 182 -15.99 5.02 5.39
N LEU A 183 -15.12 5.77 4.71
CA LEU A 183 -14.19 6.70 5.37
C LEU A 183 -14.93 7.80 6.11
N ALA A 184 -15.95 8.38 5.51
CA ALA A 184 -16.77 9.44 6.14
C ALA A 184 -17.52 8.95 7.37
N ALA A 185 -18.06 7.72 7.34
CA ALA A 185 -18.81 7.13 8.44
C ALA A 185 -17.95 6.68 9.62
N CYS A 186 -16.65 6.43 9.41
CA CYS A 186 -15.76 5.83 10.40
C CYS A 186 -14.74 6.84 10.93
N GLN A 187 -15.18 8.04 11.32
CA GLN A 187 -14.29 9.05 11.89
C GLN A 187 -14.33 8.99 13.42
N PHE A 188 -13.18 9.21 14.08
CA PHE A 188 -13.15 9.46 15.51
C PHE A 188 -13.95 10.73 15.87
N PRO A 189 -14.43 10.84 17.12
CA PRO A 189 -14.93 12.10 17.65
C PRO A 189 -13.88 13.21 17.51
N SER A 190 -14.32 14.45 17.31
CA SER A 190 -13.41 15.60 17.17
C SER A 190 -12.64 15.92 18.48
N VAL A 191 -13.19 15.52 19.61
CA VAL A 191 -12.60 15.64 20.96
C VAL A 191 -12.50 14.24 21.53
N MET A 192 -11.32 13.86 22.00
CA MET A 192 -11.03 12.57 22.63
C MET A 192 -10.29 12.77 23.94
N THR A 193 -10.37 11.79 24.82
CA THR A 193 -9.69 11.80 26.13
C THR A 193 -9.01 10.46 26.35
N ASP A 194 -7.80 10.49 26.86
CA ASP A 194 -7.04 9.33 27.32
C ASP A 194 -6.44 9.59 28.73
N SER A 195 -5.57 8.72 29.21
CA SER A 195 -4.87 8.88 30.50
C SER A 195 -4.01 10.16 30.60
N ASN A 196 -3.66 10.77 29.47
CA ASN A 196 -2.84 11.99 29.41
C ASN A 196 -3.70 13.26 29.22
N GLY A 197 -5.02 13.15 29.30
CA GLY A 197 -5.97 14.26 29.18
C GLY A 197 -6.65 14.36 27.82
N THR A 198 -7.35 15.47 27.61
CA THR A 198 -8.14 15.73 26.41
C THR A 198 -7.27 16.20 25.24
N PHE A 199 -7.59 15.75 24.04
CA PHE A 199 -6.94 16.16 22.79
C PHE A 199 -7.95 16.26 21.66
N HIS A 200 -7.59 16.97 20.59
CA HIS A 200 -8.51 17.33 19.52
C HIS A 200 -8.01 16.88 18.16
N LYS A 201 -8.96 16.63 17.25
CA LYS A 201 -8.67 16.49 15.83
C LYS A 201 -7.86 17.70 15.35
N PRO A 202 -6.74 17.50 14.62
CA PRO A 202 -5.96 18.60 14.07
C PRO A 202 -6.82 19.57 13.23
N PRO A 203 -6.75 20.90 13.48
CA PRO A 203 -7.61 21.88 12.78
C PRO A 203 -7.53 21.79 11.26
N THR A 204 -6.34 21.60 10.70
CA THR A 204 -6.12 21.48 9.25
C THR A 204 -6.74 20.23 8.62
N TRP A 205 -7.38 19.35 9.40
CA TRP A 205 -8.05 18.15 8.90
C TRP A 205 -9.58 18.29 8.82
N TRP A 206 -10.11 19.45 9.17
CA TRP A 206 -11.54 19.73 9.04
C TRP A 206 -11.94 20.09 7.60
N GLU A 207 -11.03 20.72 6.87
CA GLU A 207 -11.25 21.18 5.51
C GLU A 207 -10.51 20.29 4.51
N THR A 208 -11.06 20.12 3.33
CA THR A 208 -10.28 19.72 2.16
C THR A 208 -9.27 20.84 1.94
N SER A 209 -7.98 20.53 2.13
CA SER A 209 -6.91 21.52 1.95
C SER A 209 -6.98 22.09 0.51
N SER A 210 -7.67 23.21 0.37
CA SER A 210 -7.69 24.03 -0.85
C SER A 210 -6.34 24.75 -1.06
N GLU A 211 -5.43 24.68 -0.08
CA GLU A 211 -4.16 25.41 -0.11
C GLU A 211 -2.96 24.65 -0.72
N GLU A 212 -3.04 23.33 -0.91
CA GLU A 212 -2.16 22.73 -1.90
C GLU A 212 -2.84 22.88 -3.25
N GLY A 213 -2.62 24.02 -3.91
CA GLY A 213 -3.08 24.27 -5.28
C GLY A 213 -2.85 23.03 -6.12
N PRO A 214 -3.71 22.75 -7.13
CA PRO A 214 -3.48 21.63 -8.01
C PRO A 214 -2.02 21.71 -8.43
N LEU A 215 -1.27 20.60 -8.24
CA LEU A 215 -0.08 20.41 -9.05
C LEU A 215 -0.60 20.73 -10.43
N LYS A 216 -0.23 21.90 -10.97
CA LYS A 216 -0.52 22.23 -12.36
C LYS A 216 -0.16 20.94 -13.07
N GLU A 217 -1.18 20.18 -13.48
CA GLU A 217 -1.01 19.24 -14.55
C GLU A 217 -0.37 20.09 -15.64
N ARG A 218 0.93 19.96 -15.74
CA ARG A 218 1.60 20.49 -16.92
C ARG A 218 1.02 19.67 -18.04
N SER A 219 -0.02 20.23 -18.62
CA SER A 219 -0.55 19.91 -19.95
C SER A 219 0.55 20.14 -20.98
N THR A 220 1.59 19.33 -20.95
CA THR A 220 2.74 19.41 -21.86
C THR A 220 2.95 18.13 -22.64
N TRP A 221 2.04 17.14 -22.47
CA TRP A 221 2.11 15.94 -23.32
C TRP A 221 1.49 16.14 -24.72
N ARG A 222 0.64 17.15 -24.94
CA ARG A 222 0.13 17.47 -26.27
C ARG A 222 1.08 18.28 -27.16
N GLY A 223 2.00 19.04 -26.56
CA GLY A 223 2.99 19.83 -27.31
C GLY A 223 4.31 19.11 -27.62
N MET A 224 4.51 17.89 -27.09
CA MET A 224 5.74 17.12 -27.33
C MET A 224 5.66 16.17 -28.53
N ARG A 225 4.48 15.92 -29.10
CA ARG A 225 4.37 15.10 -30.32
C ARG A 225 4.95 15.80 -31.58
N GLU A 226 5.07 17.10 -31.56
CA GLU A 226 5.57 17.86 -32.75
C GLU A 226 7.07 18.11 -32.76
N ARG A 227 7.82 17.61 -31.74
CA ARG A 227 9.29 17.83 -31.66
C ARG A 227 10.09 16.57 -31.35
N LEU A 228 9.57 15.40 -31.68
CA LEU A 228 10.35 14.17 -31.58
C LEU A 228 11.20 14.01 -32.85
N PRO A 229 12.52 13.74 -32.73
CA PRO A 229 13.37 13.47 -33.89
C PRO A 229 12.84 12.24 -34.64
N ALA A 230 12.95 12.27 -35.98
CA ALA A 230 12.42 11.26 -36.91
C ALA A 230 12.90 9.82 -36.66
N TRP A 231 13.90 9.59 -35.80
CA TRP A 231 14.34 8.25 -35.42
C TRP A 231 13.48 7.60 -34.33
N TRP A 232 12.66 8.39 -33.62
CA TRP A 232 11.73 7.87 -32.57
C TRP A 232 10.44 7.28 -33.17
N SER A 233 9.99 7.82 -34.29
CA SER A 233 8.78 7.34 -34.97
C SER A 233 8.96 5.96 -35.63
N ARG A 234 10.18 5.51 -35.89
CA ARG A 234 10.45 4.17 -36.47
C ARG A 234 10.45 3.03 -35.46
N ARG A 235 10.41 3.30 -34.16
CA ARG A 235 10.42 2.26 -33.11
C ARG A 235 9.03 1.86 -32.62
N LEU A 236 7.99 2.59 -33.00
CA LEU A 236 6.60 2.28 -32.64
C LEU A 236 5.84 1.53 -33.74
N SER A 237 6.43 1.38 -34.93
CA SER A 237 5.82 0.65 -36.07
C SER A 237 6.17 -0.85 -36.12
N ILE A 238 6.90 -1.39 -35.14
CA ILE A 238 7.33 -2.80 -35.14
C ILE A 238 6.44 -3.69 -34.24
N HIS A 239 5.40 -3.13 -33.61
CA HIS A 239 4.52 -3.92 -32.72
C HIS A 239 3.09 -4.11 -33.22
N ASP A 240 2.74 -3.66 -34.43
CA ASP A 240 1.38 -3.84 -34.96
C ASP A 240 1.25 -4.88 -36.09
N ASP A 241 2.33 -5.62 -36.45
CA ASP A 241 2.32 -6.60 -37.54
C ASP A 241 2.61 -8.05 -37.11
N VAL A 242 2.08 -8.50 -35.95
CA VAL A 242 2.04 -9.94 -35.65
C VAL A 242 0.64 -10.34 -35.17
N ALA A 243 -0.29 -10.33 -36.12
CA ALA A 243 -1.56 -11.02 -35.98
C ALA A 243 -2.10 -11.42 -37.37
N SER A 244 -1.44 -12.35 -38.05
CA SER A 244 -2.03 -13.26 -39.03
C SER A 244 -0.91 -14.07 -39.69
N GLU A 245 -0.64 -15.28 -39.22
CA GLU A 245 -0.40 -16.41 -40.09
C GLU A 245 -0.39 -17.70 -39.25
N SER A 246 -1.32 -18.53 -39.63
CA SER A 246 -1.57 -19.87 -39.13
C SER A 246 -0.58 -20.87 -39.69
N SER A 247 -0.37 -21.94 -38.93
CA SER A 247 0.01 -23.30 -39.37
C SER A 247 1.46 -23.54 -39.78
N SER A 248 2.15 -24.29 -38.98
CA SER A 248 2.72 -25.62 -39.32
C SER A 248 3.84 -25.99 -38.32
N VAL A 249 3.57 -27.04 -37.60
CA VAL A 249 4.53 -27.82 -36.84
C VAL A 249 5.26 -28.76 -37.79
N PRO A 250 6.56 -28.99 -37.67
CA PRO A 250 7.12 -30.31 -37.89
C PRO A 250 7.82 -30.87 -36.65
N PRO A 251 7.86 -32.19 -36.54
CA PRO A 251 8.24 -32.91 -35.34
C PRO A 251 9.69 -33.41 -35.37
N CYS A 252 10.09 -33.97 -34.24
CA CYS A 252 11.23 -34.85 -34.01
C CYS A 252 12.63 -34.21 -33.82
N LEU A 253 13.22 -34.43 -32.65
CA LEU A 253 14.12 -35.59 -32.51
C LEU A 253 14.48 -35.77 -31.01
N SER A 254 14.15 -36.97 -30.59
CA SER A 254 14.68 -37.69 -29.44
C SER A 254 16.20 -37.83 -29.53
N PHE A 255 16.94 -37.65 -28.44
CA PHE A 255 18.15 -38.41 -28.17
C PHE A 255 18.48 -38.43 -26.67
N LEU A 256 18.36 -39.65 -26.11
CA LEU A 256 19.20 -40.43 -25.21
C LEU A 256 19.49 -39.84 -23.81
N ARG A 257 18.94 -40.44 -22.75
CA ARG A 257 19.31 -41.67 -22.00
C ARG A 257 20.79 -41.79 -21.60
N SER A 258 20.90 -42.06 -20.34
CA SER A 258 22.03 -42.71 -19.65
C SER A 258 22.97 -41.71 -18.93
N VAL A 259 23.28 -41.80 -17.65
CA VAL A 259 23.69 -42.90 -16.81
C VAL A 259 23.67 -42.41 -15.34
N CYS A 260 23.06 -43.12 -14.43
CA CYS A 260 23.57 -43.32 -13.06
C CYS A 260 24.68 -44.36 -13.12
N PRO A 261 25.63 -44.54 -12.15
CA PRO A 261 25.30 -44.88 -10.80
C PRO A 261 26.37 -44.48 -9.72
N HIS A 262 25.99 -44.71 -8.47
CA HIS A 262 26.76 -45.08 -7.26
C HIS A 262 27.83 -44.12 -6.69
N SER A 263 27.62 -43.60 -5.52
CA SER A 263 28.08 -44.07 -4.20
C SER A 263 27.44 -43.23 -3.11
#